data_6b455986f05c2d81d76be2d480612e93
#
_entry.id   6b455986f05c2d81d76be2d480612e93
#
_cell.length_a   1.000
_cell.length_b   1.000
_cell.length_c   1.000
_cell.angle_alpha   90.00
_cell.angle_beta   90.00
_cell.angle_gamma   90.00
#
_symmetry.space_group_name_H-M   'P 1'
#
loop_
_entity.id
_entity.type
_entity.pdbx_description
1 polymer ?
#
loop_
_entity_poly.entity_id
_entity_poly.type
_entity_poly.pdbx_seq_one_letter_code
_entity_poly.pdbx_strand_id
1 'polypeptide(L)'
;MITRQGMSLPSRRQFLMSGAAIAGGLATAGRAQTSYASVSGVKVRDCMWLWGTLPNIHESDIKKISKITAIEAAEYLGIPNMIMGGGILPSEAAASTVQSCKRVLWKLDSYQSYFLPEMASIHALAGKYPHIEAVMIDDLTSVAIGERKMPPSQIAKIAYALQREPRPLMLWGTVYTMNLGAPNLKDYLNLLNVVDLWVWRAADIPQLRETFNTYEKISGDKPTVLGLYMFDFGDRKPMPVNLMESQCELALDLLKKDRITGIVFLSSAVCDVGLDAVQWTKEWIASVADQMLPPAS
;
A
#
# COMPACT_ATOMS: atom_id res chain seq x y z
N MET A 1 24.82 -41.72 -31.25
CA MET A 1 23.89 -42.41 -30.35
C MET A 1 24.09 -41.86 -28.96
N ILE A 2 23.23 -40.98 -28.52
CA ILE A 2 23.22 -40.42 -27.15
C ILE A 2 21.87 -40.78 -26.55
N THR A 3 21.90 -41.67 -25.57
CA THR A 3 20.75 -42.18 -24.84
C THR A 3 20.17 -41.10 -23.91
N ARG A 4 18.92 -40.71 -24.11
CA ARG A 4 18.15 -39.87 -23.16
C ARG A 4 17.75 -40.74 -21.96
N GLN A 5 18.25 -40.39 -20.77
CA GLN A 5 17.71 -40.89 -19.51
C GLN A 5 16.41 -40.08 -19.19
N GLY A 6 15.31 -40.83 -19.14
CA GLY A 6 14.02 -40.27 -18.72
C GLY A 6 13.96 -40.08 -17.22
N MET A 7 13.74 -38.82 -16.77
CA MET A 7 13.33 -38.53 -15.39
C MET A 7 11.87 -38.90 -15.23
N SER A 8 11.57 -39.92 -14.43
CA SER A 8 10.19 -40.27 -14.06
C SER A 8 9.65 -39.30 -13.01
N LEU A 9 8.49 -38.72 -13.27
CA LEU A 9 7.74 -37.90 -12.30
C LEU A 9 7.16 -38.82 -11.21
N PRO A 10 7.19 -38.42 -9.92
CA PRO A 10 6.62 -39.21 -8.83
C PRO A 10 5.10 -39.35 -8.97
N SER A 11 4.59 -40.56 -8.67
CA SER A 11 3.17 -40.90 -8.78
C SER A 11 2.29 -40.16 -7.76
N ARG A 12 1.01 -39.92 -8.11
CA ARG A 12 -0.03 -39.26 -7.28
C ARG A 12 -0.17 -39.84 -5.86
N ARG A 13 0.28 -41.07 -5.60
CA ARG A 13 0.20 -41.71 -4.28
C ARG A 13 1.26 -41.22 -3.27
N GLN A 14 2.36 -40.68 -3.73
CA GLN A 14 3.41 -40.13 -2.83
C GLN A 14 3.09 -38.73 -2.33
N PHE A 15 2.13 -38.04 -2.96
CA PHE A 15 1.71 -36.70 -2.53
C PHE A 15 0.65 -36.72 -1.42
N LEU A 16 -0.01 -37.86 -1.16
CA LEU A 16 -1.10 -37.98 -0.19
C LEU A 16 -0.68 -38.49 1.19
N MET A 17 0.57 -38.88 1.38
CA MET A 17 1.06 -39.37 2.69
C MET A 17 1.80 -38.33 3.54
N SER A 18 1.97 -37.10 3.06
CA SER A 18 2.58 -35.98 3.83
C SER A 18 1.54 -34.99 4.41
N GLY A 19 0.25 -35.34 4.36
CA GLY A 19 -0.88 -34.46 4.72
C GLY A 19 -1.53 -34.75 6.07
N ALA A 20 -0.97 -35.60 6.92
CA ALA A 20 -1.57 -35.96 8.20
C ALA A 20 -0.59 -35.75 9.35
N ALA A 21 -0.37 -34.52 9.79
CA ALA A 21 0.05 -34.13 11.15
C ALA A 21 0.34 -32.61 11.24
N ILE A 22 -0.65 -31.74 10.96
CA ILE A 22 -0.63 -30.35 11.43
C ILE A 22 -2.05 -30.01 11.93
N ALA A 23 -2.53 -30.79 12.86
CA ALA A 23 -3.65 -30.43 13.71
C ALA A 23 -3.16 -30.56 15.16
N GLY A 24 -2.61 -29.50 15.71
CA GLY A 24 -2.17 -29.48 17.10
C GLY A 24 -0.89 -28.67 17.30
N GLY A 25 -1.03 -27.37 17.41
CA GLY A 25 0.09 -26.53 17.77
C GLY A 25 0.05 -25.16 17.09
N LEU A 26 -1.05 -24.43 17.26
CA LEU A 26 -0.97 -22.95 17.26
C LEU A 26 -0.30 -22.55 18.59
N ALA A 27 0.96 -22.97 18.75
CA ALA A 27 1.85 -22.31 19.67
C ALA A 27 1.90 -20.85 19.20
N THR A 28 1.57 -19.96 20.11
CA THR A 28 1.83 -18.53 20.06
C THR A 28 3.34 -18.32 19.83
N ALA A 29 3.80 -18.52 18.58
CA ALA A 29 5.04 -17.96 18.12
C ALA A 29 4.83 -16.45 18.28
N GLY A 30 5.51 -15.86 19.26
CA GLY A 30 5.44 -14.45 19.54
C GLY A 30 5.63 -13.72 18.21
N ARG A 31 4.58 -13.07 17.73
CA ARG A 31 4.67 -12.11 16.64
C ARG A 31 5.72 -11.13 17.10
N ALA A 32 6.88 -11.12 16.45
CA ALA A 32 7.67 -9.90 16.38
C ALA A 32 6.73 -8.92 15.64
N GLN A 33 5.87 -8.25 16.41
CA GLN A 33 5.18 -7.09 15.92
C GLN A 33 6.30 -6.09 15.65
N THR A 34 6.66 -5.93 14.38
CA THR A 34 7.18 -4.65 13.93
C THR A 34 6.02 -3.68 14.18
N SER A 35 5.95 -3.17 15.41
CA SER A 35 4.99 -2.16 15.80
C SER A 35 5.30 -0.96 14.90
N TYR A 36 4.34 -0.56 14.10
CA TYR A 36 4.36 0.76 13.53
C TYR A 36 4.40 1.69 14.74
N ALA A 37 5.57 2.29 14.97
CA ALA A 37 5.76 3.18 16.10
C ALA A 37 4.77 4.35 15.96
N SER A 38 4.22 4.80 17.09
CA SER A 38 3.50 6.08 17.15
C SER A 38 4.28 7.13 16.36
N VAL A 39 3.61 7.91 15.54
CA VAL A 39 4.22 8.98 14.72
C VAL A 39 4.61 10.20 15.57
N SER A 40 4.55 10.09 16.87
CA SER A 40 4.92 11.11 17.85
C SER A 40 6.36 11.58 17.66
N GLY A 41 6.56 12.90 17.65
CA GLY A 41 7.89 13.50 17.60
C GLY A 41 8.60 13.43 16.25
N VAL A 42 7.89 13.06 15.15
CA VAL A 42 8.41 13.12 13.79
C VAL A 42 7.80 14.29 13.02
N LYS A 43 8.41 14.67 11.90
CA LYS A 43 7.83 15.69 11.02
C LYS A 43 6.66 15.13 10.22
N VAL A 44 5.67 15.94 9.94
CA VAL A 44 4.49 15.58 9.11
C VAL A 44 4.93 14.97 7.78
N ARG A 45 5.97 15.53 7.11
CA ARG A 45 6.49 14.98 5.85
C ARG A 45 6.97 13.53 5.95
N ASP A 46 7.51 13.13 7.11
CA ASP A 46 8.03 11.77 7.31
C ASP A 46 6.94 10.70 7.34
N CYS A 47 5.68 11.14 7.48
CA CYS A 47 4.48 10.32 7.41
C CYS A 47 3.80 10.36 6.02
N MET A 48 4.32 11.13 5.06
CA MET A 48 3.74 11.27 3.72
C MET A 48 4.37 10.28 2.74
N TRP A 49 3.53 9.71 1.87
CA TRP A 49 3.90 8.74 0.85
C TRP A 49 3.39 9.18 -0.51
N LEU A 50 4.16 8.95 -1.56
CA LEU A 50 3.72 9.11 -2.93
C LEU A 50 3.55 7.74 -3.59
N TRP A 51 2.40 7.53 -4.24
CA TRP A 51 2.19 6.39 -5.11
C TRP A 51 2.90 6.63 -6.45
N GLY A 52 4.01 5.91 -6.65
CA GLY A 52 4.81 5.98 -7.86
C GLY A 52 4.26 5.10 -8.97
N THR A 53 4.33 5.61 -10.20
CA THR A 53 3.95 4.91 -11.42
C THR A 53 5.06 5.04 -12.45
N LEU A 54 5.08 4.17 -13.47
CA LEU A 54 5.97 4.33 -14.60
C LEU A 54 5.65 5.65 -15.35
N PRO A 55 6.66 6.36 -15.90
CA PRO A 55 6.41 7.47 -16.82
C PRO A 55 5.77 6.96 -18.12
N ASN A 56 5.12 7.86 -18.85
CA ASN A 56 4.40 7.58 -20.10
C ASN A 56 3.21 6.61 -19.95
N ILE A 57 2.74 6.38 -18.74
CA ILE A 57 1.46 5.73 -18.53
C ILE A 57 0.36 6.71 -18.95
N HIS A 58 -0.48 6.25 -19.87
CA HIS A 58 -1.72 6.91 -20.19
C HIS A 58 -2.75 6.48 -19.14
N GLU A 59 -2.92 7.32 -18.11
CA GLU A 59 -4.13 7.22 -17.30
C GLU A 59 -5.30 7.52 -18.25
N SER A 60 -6.12 6.50 -18.52
CA SER A 60 -7.14 6.51 -19.58
C SER A 60 -8.12 7.69 -19.51
N ASP A 61 -8.17 8.32 -18.35
CA ASP A 61 -9.10 9.39 -18.01
C ASP A 61 -8.45 10.79 -18.03
N ILE A 62 -7.12 10.85 -18.15
CA ILE A 62 -6.36 12.10 -18.25
C ILE A 62 -5.91 12.28 -19.69
N LYS A 63 -6.34 13.38 -20.34
CA LYS A 63 -6.04 13.68 -21.74
C LYS A 63 -4.56 13.91 -22.05
N LYS A 64 -3.72 14.09 -21.03
CA LYS A 64 -2.29 14.31 -21.15
C LYS A 64 -1.53 13.08 -20.64
N ILE A 65 -0.45 12.74 -21.35
CA ILE A 65 0.46 11.68 -20.93
C ILE A 65 1.48 12.29 -19.96
N SER A 66 1.55 11.76 -18.76
CA SER A 66 2.58 12.11 -17.79
C SER A 66 3.95 11.59 -18.27
N LYS A 67 4.97 12.42 -18.14
CA LYS A 67 6.36 12.07 -18.46
C LYS A 67 7.26 12.02 -17.22
N ILE A 68 6.77 12.52 -16.10
CA ILE A 68 7.53 12.60 -14.85
C ILE A 68 7.80 11.18 -14.33
N THR A 69 8.99 10.93 -13.83
CA THR A 69 9.32 9.70 -13.11
C THR A 69 8.77 9.77 -11.68
N ALA A 70 8.63 8.62 -11.04
CA ALA A 70 8.15 8.56 -9.66
C ALA A 70 9.03 9.39 -8.71
N ILE A 71 10.36 9.35 -8.89
CA ILE A 71 11.28 10.09 -8.03
C ILE A 71 11.22 11.61 -8.27
N GLU A 72 11.15 12.04 -9.53
CA GLU A 72 10.98 13.47 -9.85
C GLU A 72 9.66 14.01 -9.27
N ALA A 73 8.59 13.22 -9.29
CA ALA A 73 7.32 13.61 -8.68
C ALA A 73 7.41 13.68 -7.14
N ALA A 74 8.14 12.78 -6.50
CA ALA A 74 8.40 12.83 -5.07
C ALA A 74 9.20 14.09 -4.69
N GLU A 75 10.23 14.43 -5.46
CA GLU A 75 11.00 15.67 -5.30
C GLU A 75 10.14 16.90 -5.53
N TYR A 76 9.30 16.89 -6.58
CA TYR A 76 8.38 17.99 -6.91
C TYR A 76 7.40 18.28 -5.76
N LEU A 77 6.88 17.25 -5.09
CA LEU A 77 5.96 17.39 -3.95
C LEU A 77 6.67 17.51 -2.60
N GLY A 78 7.97 17.20 -2.52
CA GLY A 78 8.71 17.17 -1.25
C GLY A 78 8.36 16.00 -0.33
N ILE A 79 7.94 14.86 -0.90
CA ILE A 79 7.51 13.65 -0.19
C ILE A 79 8.68 12.66 -0.13
N PRO A 80 9.09 12.20 1.07
CA PRO A 80 10.27 11.36 1.22
C PRO A 80 10.03 9.85 1.08
N ASN A 81 8.77 9.37 1.10
CA ASN A 81 8.48 7.93 1.07
C ASN A 81 7.75 7.56 -0.21
N MET A 82 8.00 6.35 -0.71
CA MET A 82 7.52 5.89 -2.02
C MET A 82 6.78 4.55 -1.93
N ILE A 83 5.64 4.47 -2.60
CA ILE A 83 4.98 3.22 -2.94
C ILE A 83 5.33 2.91 -4.40
N MET A 84 6.06 1.83 -4.65
CA MET A 84 6.40 1.37 -5.99
C MET A 84 5.21 0.61 -6.58
N GLY A 85 4.41 1.31 -7.39
CA GLY A 85 3.16 0.81 -7.97
C GLY A 85 3.11 1.00 -9.50
N GLY A 86 1.93 1.13 -10.05
CA GLY A 86 1.68 1.56 -11.43
C GLY A 86 2.56 0.92 -12.50
N GLY A 87 2.72 -0.41 -12.50
CA GLY A 87 3.53 -1.16 -13.46
C GLY A 87 5.03 -1.24 -13.16
N ILE A 88 5.51 -0.66 -12.04
CA ILE A 88 6.92 -0.75 -11.65
C ILE A 88 7.19 -2.12 -11.03
N LEU A 89 7.74 -3.04 -11.84
CA LEU A 89 8.08 -4.37 -11.37
C LEU A 89 9.32 -4.38 -10.45
N PRO A 90 9.37 -5.28 -9.43
CA PRO A 90 10.51 -5.41 -8.55
C PRO A 90 11.76 -5.81 -9.31
N SER A 91 12.74 -4.93 -9.36
CA SER A 91 14.02 -5.14 -10.03
C SER A 91 15.12 -4.30 -9.38
N GLU A 92 16.36 -4.70 -9.57
CA GLU A 92 17.55 -3.96 -9.11
C GLU A 92 17.57 -2.53 -9.70
N ALA A 93 17.25 -2.41 -10.99
CA ALA A 93 17.17 -1.11 -11.67
C ALA A 93 16.12 -0.20 -11.03
N ALA A 94 14.91 -0.73 -10.76
CA ALA A 94 13.85 0.05 -10.14
C ALA A 94 14.20 0.42 -8.67
N ALA A 95 14.76 -0.52 -7.89
CA ALA A 95 15.17 -0.25 -6.52
C ALA A 95 16.26 0.83 -6.43
N SER A 96 17.19 0.87 -7.41
CA SER A 96 18.24 1.87 -7.46
C SER A 96 17.72 3.30 -7.68
N THR A 97 16.57 3.48 -8.36
CA THR A 97 16.01 4.81 -8.61
C THR A 97 15.44 5.49 -7.36
N VAL A 98 15.11 4.72 -6.33
CA VAL A 98 14.46 5.20 -5.10
C VAL A 98 15.36 5.15 -3.86
N GLN A 99 16.69 5.10 -4.06
CA GLN A 99 17.66 5.07 -2.94
C GLN A 99 17.65 6.33 -2.07
N SER A 100 17.22 7.47 -2.62
CA SER A 100 17.05 8.73 -1.89
C SER A 100 15.79 8.76 -1.04
N CYS A 101 14.86 7.85 -1.24
CA CYS A 101 13.66 7.75 -0.42
C CYS A 101 14.00 7.23 0.98
N LYS A 102 13.33 7.77 2.01
CA LYS A 102 13.49 7.29 3.39
C LYS A 102 12.92 5.91 3.57
N ARG A 103 11.74 5.66 3.01
CA ARG A 103 10.99 4.40 3.14
C ARG A 103 10.37 4.05 1.80
N VAL A 104 10.39 2.77 1.48
CA VAL A 104 9.82 2.25 0.23
C VAL A 104 8.97 1.03 0.54
N LEU A 105 7.82 0.94 -0.09
CA LEU A 105 7.05 -0.28 -0.16
C LEU A 105 6.75 -0.63 -1.62
N TRP A 106 6.55 -1.93 -1.88
CA TRP A 106 6.26 -2.42 -3.22
C TRP A 106 4.82 -2.95 -3.31
N LYS A 107 4.08 -2.46 -4.30
CA LYS A 107 2.75 -2.99 -4.61
C LYS A 107 2.89 -4.37 -5.26
N LEU A 108 2.18 -5.37 -4.74
CA LEU A 108 2.00 -6.64 -5.42
C LEU A 108 0.94 -6.48 -6.51
N ASP A 109 1.18 -7.08 -7.68
CA ASP A 109 0.20 -7.04 -8.76
C ASP A 109 -0.97 -7.99 -8.44
N SER A 110 -2.10 -7.41 -8.02
CA SER A 110 -3.31 -8.13 -7.64
C SER A 110 -3.96 -8.91 -8.80
N TYR A 111 -3.57 -8.62 -10.04
CA TYR A 111 -4.13 -9.27 -11.24
C TYR A 111 -3.46 -10.60 -11.58
N GLN A 112 -2.33 -10.91 -10.96
CA GLN A 112 -1.64 -12.18 -11.19
C GLN A 112 -1.88 -13.15 -10.02
N SER A 113 -2.28 -14.37 -10.34
CA SER A 113 -2.57 -15.43 -9.37
C SER A 113 -1.32 -15.97 -8.62
N TYR A 114 -0.15 -15.36 -8.80
CA TYR A 114 1.13 -15.85 -8.27
C TYR A 114 1.98 -14.73 -7.66
N PHE A 115 1.62 -14.27 -6.47
CA PHE A 115 2.45 -13.31 -5.70
C PHE A 115 3.82 -13.87 -5.28
N LEU A 116 4.02 -15.18 -5.23
CA LEU A 116 5.22 -15.79 -4.64
C LEU A 116 6.53 -15.42 -5.35
N PRO A 117 6.63 -15.42 -6.70
CA PRO A 117 7.87 -15.00 -7.37
C PRO A 117 8.17 -13.52 -7.16
N GLU A 118 7.15 -12.66 -7.22
CA GLU A 118 7.29 -11.24 -6.99
C GLU A 118 7.73 -10.94 -5.56
N MET A 119 7.12 -11.60 -4.57
CA MET A 119 7.51 -11.51 -3.17
C MET A 119 8.97 -11.93 -2.95
N ALA A 120 9.42 -13.02 -3.58
CA ALA A 120 10.80 -13.47 -3.49
C ALA A 120 11.79 -12.41 -4.04
N SER A 121 11.42 -11.75 -5.15
CA SER A 121 12.19 -10.64 -5.71
C SER A 121 12.26 -9.45 -4.77
N ILE A 122 11.12 -9.06 -4.17
CA ILE A 122 11.07 -7.95 -3.19
C ILE A 122 11.89 -8.30 -1.94
N HIS A 123 11.83 -9.52 -1.44
CA HIS A 123 12.65 -9.96 -0.30
C HIS A 123 14.16 -9.87 -0.60
N ALA A 124 14.57 -10.31 -1.79
CA ALA A 124 15.96 -10.21 -2.20
C ALA A 124 16.42 -8.74 -2.27
N LEU A 125 15.59 -7.87 -2.82
CA LEU A 125 15.85 -6.42 -2.86
C LEU A 125 15.89 -5.82 -1.46
N ALA A 126 14.97 -6.18 -0.57
CA ALA A 126 14.95 -5.68 0.80
C ALA A 126 16.18 -6.08 1.63
N GLY A 127 16.80 -7.21 1.31
CA GLY A 127 18.10 -7.60 1.88
C GLY A 127 19.23 -6.67 1.49
N LYS A 128 19.18 -6.10 0.29
CA LYS A 128 20.19 -5.18 -0.24
C LYS A 128 19.86 -3.70 0.02
N TYR A 129 18.58 -3.36 0.01
CA TYR A 129 18.05 -2.00 0.18
C TYR A 129 17.22 -1.91 1.47
N PRO A 130 17.81 -1.56 2.62
CA PRO A 130 17.13 -1.62 3.92
C PRO A 130 15.89 -0.72 4.06
N HIS A 131 15.75 0.30 3.23
CA HIS A 131 14.57 1.19 3.21
C HIS A 131 13.34 0.57 2.52
N ILE A 132 13.47 -0.58 1.83
CA ILE A 132 12.33 -1.36 1.35
C ILE A 132 11.78 -2.15 2.55
N GLU A 133 10.65 -1.75 3.12
CA GLU A 133 10.17 -2.27 4.41
C GLU A 133 8.84 -3.02 4.36
N ALA A 134 8.12 -2.92 3.25
CA ALA A 134 6.79 -3.49 3.15
C ALA A 134 6.41 -3.89 1.72
N VAL A 135 5.38 -4.70 1.63
CA VAL A 135 4.62 -4.94 0.39
C VAL A 135 3.16 -4.56 0.61
N MET A 136 2.45 -4.25 -0.48
CA MET A 136 1.04 -3.89 -0.45
C MET A 136 0.24 -4.76 -1.40
N ILE A 137 -0.91 -5.26 -0.94
CA ILE A 137 -1.95 -5.81 -1.79
C ILE A 137 -2.88 -4.66 -2.15
N ASP A 138 -2.79 -4.22 -3.39
CA ASP A 138 -3.68 -3.21 -3.95
C ASP A 138 -5.08 -3.79 -4.19
N ASP A 139 -6.10 -2.95 -4.12
CA ASP A 139 -7.50 -3.35 -4.31
C ASP A 139 -7.93 -4.55 -3.45
N LEU A 140 -7.38 -4.70 -2.23
CA LEU A 140 -7.62 -5.86 -1.39
C LEU A 140 -9.11 -6.16 -1.23
N THR A 141 -9.95 -5.15 -1.00
CA THR A 141 -11.39 -5.35 -0.83
C THR A 141 -12.10 -5.72 -2.12
N SER A 142 -11.66 -5.21 -3.26
CA SER A 142 -12.20 -5.58 -4.58
C SER A 142 -11.75 -6.97 -5.00
N VAL A 143 -10.50 -7.33 -4.72
CA VAL A 143 -9.90 -8.62 -5.11
C VAL A 143 -10.30 -9.74 -4.16
N ALA A 144 -10.23 -9.51 -2.85
CA ALA A 144 -10.46 -10.56 -1.86
C ALA A 144 -11.95 -10.82 -1.62
N ILE A 145 -12.77 -9.78 -1.64
CA ILE A 145 -14.20 -9.85 -1.30
C ILE A 145 -15.07 -9.86 -2.57
N GLY A 146 -14.57 -9.32 -3.68
CA GLY A 146 -15.25 -9.21 -4.96
C GLY A 146 -15.14 -10.45 -5.84
N GLU A 147 -15.03 -10.21 -7.15
CA GLU A 147 -15.07 -11.27 -8.17
C GLU A 147 -13.95 -12.31 -8.09
N ARG A 148 -12.78 -11.94 -7.57
CA ARG A 148 -11.57 -12.80 -7.54
C ARG A 148 -11.44 -13.65 -6.27
N LYS A 149 -12.25 -13.43 -5.26
CA LYS A 149 -12.43 -14.27 -4.05
C LYS A 149 -11.13 -14.88 -3.50
N MET A 150 -10.20 -14.05 -3.09
CA MET A 150 -9.02 -14.50 -2.37
C MET A 150 -9.39 -14.66 -0.88
N PRO A 151 -9.51 -15.88 -0.34
CA PRO A 151 -9.94 -16.07 1.05
C PRO A 151 -8.88 -15.57 2.04
N PRO A 152 -9.25 -15.23 3.30
CA PRO A 152 -8.31 -14.81 4.34
C PRO A 152 -7.13 -15.77 4.52
N SER A 153 -7.35 -17.07 4.34
CA SER A 153 -6.29 -18.09 4.42
C SER A 153 -5.17 -17.90 3.39
N GLN A 154 -5.48 -17.33 2.24
CA GLN A 154 -4.48 -17.04 1.21
C GLN A 154 -3.68 -15.78 1.57
N ILE A 155 -4.35 -14.73 2.09
CA ILE A 155 -3.67 -13.54 2.63
C ILE A 155 -2.77 -13.94 3.80
N ALA A 156 -3.23 -14.86 4.68
CA ALA A 156 -2.42 -15.38 5.79
C ALA A 156 -1.13 -16.06 5.30
N LYS A 157 -1.17 -16.79 4.18
CA LYS A 157 0.04 -17.39 3.58
C LYS A 157 1.01 -16.31 3.08
N ILE A 158 0.51 -15.23 2.48
CA ILE A 158 1.33 -14.08 2.07
C ILE A 158 1.96 -13.43 3.31
N ALA A 159 1.16 -13.10 4.32
CA ALA A 159 1.64 -12.52 5.57
C ALA A 159 2.72 -13.39 6.24
N TYR A 160 2.52 -14.71 6.26
CA TYR A 160 3.51 -15.66 6.77
C TYR A 160 4.80 -15.68 5.93
N ALA A 161 4.69 -15.67 4.61
CA ALA A 161 5.85 -15.68 3.73
C ALA A 161 6.71 -14.41 3.89
N LEU A 162 6.10 -13.28 4.23
CA LEU A 162 6.80 -12.01 4.47
C LEU A 162 7.59 -11.96 5.78
N GLN A 163 7.38 -12.92 6.69
CA GLN A 163 8.14 -13.01 7.95
C GLN A 163 9.48 -13.74 7.82
N ARG A 164 9.90 -14.06 6.61
CA ARG A 164 11.14 -14.84 6.34
C ARG A 164 12.39 -13.95 6.25
N GLU A 165 13.55 -14.63 6.28
CA GLU A 165 14.85 -14.05 5.99
C GLU A 165 14.93 -13.47 4.55
N PRO A 166 15.74 -12.42 4.28
CA PRO A 166 16.77 -11.91 5.19
C PRO A 166 16.23 -11.01 6.30
N ARG A 167 15.00 -10.51 6.20
CA ARG A 167 14.31 -9.76 7.25
C ARG A 167 12.80 -9.72 7.02
N PRO A 168 11.98 -9.63 8.08
CA PRO A 168 10.54 -9.49 7.94
C PRO A 168 10.17 -8.23 7.18
N LEU A 169 9.13 -8.34 6.33
CA LEU A 169 8.48 -7.21 5.65
C LEU A 169 7.05 -7.09 6.15
N MET A 170 6.57 -5.85 6.23
CA MET A 170 5.18 -5.57 6.57
C MET A 170 4.26 -5.88 5.40
N LEU A 171 3.03 -6.27 5.70
CA LEU A 171 1.94 -6.40 4.73
C LEU A 171 0.97 -5.25 4.89
N TRP A 172 0.82 -4.45 3.84
CA TRP A 172 -0.21 -3.42 3.73
C TRP A 172 -1.33 -3.90 2.81
N GLY A 173 -2.52 -3.30 2.95
CA GLY A 173 -3.63 -3.61 2.05
C GLY A 173 -4.54 -2.42 1.82
N THR A 174 -4.91 -2.19 0.56
CA THR A 174 -5.83 -1.12 0.16
C THR A 174 -7.27 -1.51 0.47
N VAL A 175 -7.97 -0.64 1.18
CA VAL A 175 -9.38 -0.80 1.59
C VAL A 175 -10.15 0.44 1.16
N TYR A 176 -11.30 0.24 0.53
CA TYR A 176 -12.18 1.35 0.13
C TYR A 176 -13.30 1.56 1.13
N THR A 177 -13.61 2.82 1.41
CA THR A 177 -14.71 3.20 2.32
C THR A 177 -16.05 2.63 1.89
N MET A 178 -16.30 2.49 0.60
CA MET A 178 -17.51 1.86 0.06
C MET A 178 -17.64 0.36 0.39
N ASN A 179 -16.57 -0.30 0.81
CA ASN A 179 -16.55 -1.73 1.15
C ASN A 179 -16.58 -2.00 2.66
N LEU A 180 -16.81 -1.00 3.51
CA LEU A 180 -16.81 -1.19 4.98
C LEU A 180 -17.90 -2.13 5.49
N GLY A 181 -19.00 -2.28 4.74
CA GLY A 181 -20.06 -3.27 5.02
C GLY A 181 -19.80 -4.67 4.49
N ALA A 182 -18.62 -4.93 3.89
CA ALA A 182 -18.34 -6.23 3.29
C ALA A 182 -18.23 -7.34 4.35
N PRO A 183 -18.79 -8.54 4.06
CA PRO A 183 -18.72 -9.66 4.99
C PRO A 183 -17.25 -10.07 5.23
N ASN A 184 -16.92 -10.41 6.47
CA ASN A 184 -15.57 -10.85 6.89
C ASN A 184 -14.46 -9.81 6.69
N LEU A 185 -14.75 -8.52 6.46
CA LEU A 185 -13.74 -7.48 6.31
C LEU A 185 -12.73 -7.52 7.46
N LYS A 186 -13.20 -7.67 8.70
CA LYS A 186 -12.35 -7.73 9.90
C LYS A 186 -11.32 -8.85 9.84
N ASP A 187 -11.65 -10.00 9.25
CA ASP A 187 -10.72 -11.13 9.11
C ASP A 187 -9.55 -10.77 8.20
N TYR A 188 -9.80 -10.00 7.13
CA TYR A 188 -8.75 -9.48 6.27
C TYR A 188 -7.91 -8.43 6.97
N LEU A 189 -8.54 -7.45 7.63
CA LEU A 189 -7.82 -6.40 8.36
C LEU A 189 -6.88 -6.97 9.42
N ASN A 190 -7.28 -8.05 10.10
CA ASN A 190 -6.45 -8.71 11.12
C ASN A 190 -5.14 -9.30 10.56
N LEU A 191 -5.08 -9.58 9.27
CA LEU A 191 -3.90 -10.14 8.61
C LEU A 191 -2.90 -9.08 8.15
N LEU A 192 -3.32 -7.82 8.08
CA LEU A 192 -2.48 -6.69 7.67
C LEU A 192 -1.68 -6.11 8.84
N ASN A 193 -0.50 -5.57 8.55
CA ASN A 193 0.23 -4.72 9.47
C ASN A 193 -0.29 -3.28 9.42
N VAL A 194 -0.64 -2.80 8.22
CA VAL A 194 -1.17 -1.45 7.98
C VAL A 194 -2.32 -1.52 6.99
N VAL A 195 -3.36 -0.74 7.22
CA VAL A 195 -4.46 -0.53 6.28
C VAL A 195 -4.24 0.77 5.54
N ASP A 196 -4.35 0.74 4.21
CA ASP A 196 -4.35 1.93 3.35
C ASP A 196 -5.82 2.21 2.95
N LEU A 197 -6.45 3.19 3.61
CA LEU A 197 -7.88 3.48 3.49
C LEU A 197 -8.12 4.57 2.46
N TRP A 198 -9.03 4.31 1.49
CA TRP A 198 -9.32 5.19 0.36
C TRP A 198 -10.78 5.54 0.21
N VAL A 199 -11.05 6.78 -0.22
CA VAL A 199 -12.35 7.23 -0.72
C VAL A 199 -12.33 7.25 -2.24
N TRP A 200 -13.12 6.39 -2.89
CA TRP A 200 -13.05 6.19 -4.33
C TRP A 200 -13.53 7.38 -5.17
N ARG A 201 -14.56 8.11 -4.72
CA ARG A 201 -15.13 9.25 -5.47
C ARG A 201 -15.04 10.55 -4.68
N ALA A 202 -14.72 11.63 -5.38
CA ALA A 202 -14.68 12.95 -4.77
C ALA A 202 -16.01 13.34 -4.09
N ALA A 203 -17.16 12.90 -4.64
CA ALA A 203 -18.48 13.13 -4.08
C ALA A 203 -18.67 12.58 -2.65
N ASP A 204 -17.87 11.58 -2.25
CA ASP A 204 -17.95 10.93 -0.94
C ASP A 204 -17.04 11.61 0.12
N ILE A 205 -16.14 12.51 -0.29
CA ILE A 205 -15.20 13.22 0.60
C ILE A 205 -15.92 14.02 1.72
N PRO A 206 -17.04 14.71 1.50
CA PRO A 206 -17.73 15.42 2.57
C PRO A 206 -18.14 14.55 3.76
N GLN A 207 -18.37 13.23 3.55
CA GLN A 207 -18.74 12.27 4.58
C GLN A 207 -17.51 11.52 5.15
N LEU A 208 -16.30 11.81 4.68
CA LEU A 208 -15.10 11.04 5.02
C LEU A 208 -14.83 10.98 6.53
N ARG A 209 -15.07 12.04 7.28
CA ARG A 209 -14.89 12.05 8.74
C ARG A 209 -15.79 11.02 9.44
N GLU A 210 -17.07 10.98 9.08
CA GLU A 210 -18.03 10.03 9.66
C GLU A 210 -17.73 8.60 9.22
N THR A 211 -17.36 8.44 7.96
CA THR A 211 -16.98 7.15 7.40
C THR A 211 -15.71 6.63 8.07
N PHE A 212 -14.72 7.49 8.34
CA PHE A 212 -13.52 7.14 9.07
C PHE A 212 -13.83 6.69 10.52
N ASN A 213 -14.73 7.40 11.23
CA ASN A 213 -15.19 7.00 12.55
C ASN A 213 -15.88 5.60 12.52
N THR A 214 -16.58 5.28 11.44
CA THR A 214 -17.19 3.96 11.24
C THR A 214 -16.13 2.90 10.97
N TYR A 215 -15.13 3.21 10.15
CA TYR A 215 -14.00 2.35 9.88
C TYR A 215 -13.23 2.00 11.17
N GLU A 216 -12.92 2.95 12.03
CA GLU A 216 -12.20 2.69 13.29
C GLU A 216 -12.92 1.68 14.20
N LYS A 217 -14.25 1.69 14.23
CA LYS A 217 -15.04 0.70 15.00
C LYS A 217 -14.86 -0.72 14.47
N ILE A 218 -14.52 -0.86 13.17
CA ILE A 218 -14.29 -2.16 12.51
C ILE A 218 -12.84 -2.58 12.67
N SER A 219 -11.91 -1.65 12.42
CA SER A 219 -10.47 -1.93 12.39
C SER A 219 -9.82 -1.98 13.78
N GLY A 220 -10.44 -1.34 14.80
CA GLY A 220 -9.81 -1.17 16.11
C GLY A 220 -8.52 -0.36 16.01
N ASP A 221 -7.51 -0.75 16.79
CA ASP A 221 -6.20 -0.06 16.86
C ASP A 221 -5.27 -0.44 15.68
N LYS A 222 -5.82 -0.78 14.52
CA LYS A 222 -5.04 -1.14 13.34
C LYS A 222 -4.32 0.08 12.79
N PRO A 223 -2.97 0.08 12.66
CA PRO A 223 -2.26 1.14 11.99
C PRO A 223 -2.86 1.42 10.62
N THR A 224 -3.16 2.68 10.36
CA THR A 224 -3.87 3.10 9.15
C THR A 224 -3.17 4.28 8.50
N VAL A 225 -3.04 4.26 7.20
CA VAL A 225 -2.72 5.44 6.38
C VAL A 225 -3.96 5.85 5.59
N LEU A 226 -4.11 7.13 5.33
CA LEU A 226 -5.23 7.65 4.56
C LEU A 226 -4.77 8.00 3.14
N GLY A 227 -5.40 7.39 2.15
CA GLY A 227 -5.14 7.65 0.75
C GLY A 227 -5.94 8.85 0.23
N LEU A 228 -5.26 9.78 -0.44
CA LEU A 228 -5.80 11.00 -1.00
C LEU A 228 -5.61 11.02 -2.52
N TYR A 229 -6.70 11.15 -3.26
CA TYR A 229 -6.67 11.27 -4.70
C TYR A 229 -6.45 12.72 -5.13
N MET A 230 -5.40 12.98 -5.91
CA MET A 230 -5.16 14.27 -6.58
C MET A 230 -5.94 14.40 -7.91
N PHE A 231 -6.59 13.33 -8.34
CA PHE A 231 -7.52 13.23 -9.47
C PHE A 231 -8.69 12.35 -9.05
N ASP A 232 -9.93 12.70 -9.39
CA ASP A 232 -11.12 11.88 -9.08
C ASP A 232 -11.21 10.70 -10.06
N PHE A 233 -10.59 9.58 -9.73
CA PHE A 233 -10.61 8.36 -10.54
C PHE A 233 -11.99 7.69 -10.57
N GLY A 234 -12.82 7.91 -9.56
CA GLY A 234 -14.17 7.37 -9.49
C GLY A 234 -15.11 7.97 -10.55
N ASP A 235 -15.08 9.29 -10.70
CA ASP A 235 -15.89 10.02 -11.67
C ASP A 235 -15.08 10.48 -12.91
N ARG A 236 -13.80 10.12 -13.00
CA ARG A 236 -12.88 10.36 -14.14
C ARG A 236 -12.75 11.83 -14.52
N LYS A 237 -12.54 12.68 -13.54
CA LYS A 237 -12.46 14.14 -13.70
C LYS A 237 -11.39 14.75 -12.79
N PRO A 238 -10.95 16.00 -13.06
CA PRO A 238 -10.08 16.71 -12.14
C PRO A 238 -10.69 16.78 -10.73
N MET A 239 -9.88 16.56 -9.70
CA MET A 239 -10.27 16.74 -8.31
C MET A 239 -10.54 18.23 -8.06
N PRO A 240 -11.72 18.62 -7.56
CA PRO A 240 -11.96 20.00 -7.15
C PRO A 240 -11.03 20.41 -6.00
N VAL A 241 -10.44 21.61 -6.10
CA VAL A 241 -9.47 22.10 -5.11
C VAL A 241 -10.05 22.11 -3.69
N ASN A 242 -11.29 22.56 -3.52
CA ASN A 242 -11.94 22.58 -2.21
C ASN A 242 -12.16 21.18 -1.59
N LEU A 243 -12.32 20.13 -2.42
CA LEU A 243 -12.39 18.76 -1.94
C LEU A 243 -10.99 18.21 -1.65
N MET A 244 -9.97 18.59 -2.44
CA MET A 244 -8.57 18.29 -2.12
C MET A 244 -8.17 18.90 -0.78
N GLU A 245 -8.51 20.16 -0.54
CA GLU A 245 -8.33 20.85 0.74
C GLU A 245 -9.01 20.09 1.89
N SER A 246 -10.29 19.75 1.73
CA SER A 246 -11.06 19.04 2.76
C SER A 246 -10.44 17.71 3.17
N GLN A 247 -9.98 16.90 2.20
CA GLN A 247 -9.35 15.61 2.53
C GLN A 247 -7.95 15.79 3.13
N CYS A 248 -7.16 16.76 2.70
CA CYS A 248 -5.84 17.06 3.25
C CYS A 248 -5.92 17.56 4.71
N GLU A 249 -6.83 18.48 5.00
CA GLU A 249 -7.04 19.02 6.35
C GLU A 249 -7.56 17.95 7.31
N LEU A 250 -8.47 17.08 6.84
CA LEU A 250 -8.90 15.92 7.63
C LEU A 250 -7.74 14.96 7.91
N ALA A 251 -6.94 14.63 6.90
CA ALA A 251 -5.79 13.73 7.06
C ALA A 251 -4.78 14.30 8.06
N LEU A 252 -4.48 15.60 7.99
CA LEU A 252 -3.60 16.27 8.94
C LEU A 252 -4.16 16.27 10.38
N ASP A 253 -5.47 16.52 10.53
CA ASP A 253 -6.15 16.46 11.83
C ASP A 253 -6.08 15.06 12.45
N LEU A 254 -6.34 14.02 11.66
CA LEU A 254 -6.24 12.61 12.09
C LEU A 254 -4.80 12.23 12.44
N LEU A 255 -3.81 12.68 11.64
CA LEU A 255 -2.40 12.42 11.88
C LEU A 255 -1.93 13.08 13.18
N LYS A 256 -2.31 14.34 13.43
CA LYS A 256 -1.98 15.06 14.68
C LYS A 256 -2.62 14.45 15.93
N LYS A 257 -3.73 13.72 15.76
CA LYS A 257 -4.44 13.01 16.83
C LYS A 257 -4.00 11.55 16.98
N ASP A 258 -2.93 11.12 16.29
CA ASP A 258 -2.41 9.75 16.27
C ASP A 258 -3.47 8.70 15.84
N ARG A 259 -4.51 9.15 15.07
CA ARG A 259 -5.57 8.27 14.56
C ARG A 259 -5.20 7.61 13.22
N ILE A 260 -4.23 8.19 12.51
CA ILE A 260 -3.58 7.57 11.34
C ILE A 260 -2.08 7.70 11.48
N THR A 261 -1.34 6.82 10.80
CA THR A 261 0.13 6.78 10.83
C THR A 261 0.78 7.37 9.58
N GLY A 262 -0.02 7.79 8.60
CA GLY A 262 0.50 8.42 7.39
C GLY A 262 -0.58 8.83 6.40
N ILE A 263 -0.11 9.51 5.35
CA ILE A 263 -0.93 10.04 4.25
C ILE A 263 -0.31 9.57 2.94
N VAL A 264 -1.12 8.98 2.07
CA VAL A 264 -0.69 8.52 0.74
C VAL A 264 -1.32 9.41 -0.33
N PHE A 265 -0.50 9.98 -1.23
CA PHE A 265 -0.97 10.76 -2.38
C PHE A 265 -0.91 9.92 -3.66
N LEU A 266 -2.01 9.80 -4.38
CA LEU A 266 -2.09 9.12 -5.66
C LEU A 266 -2.26 10.15 -6.78
N SER A 267 -1.36 10.22 -7.73
CA SER A 267 -0.16 9.44 -7.98
C SER A 267 0.89 10.32 -8.64
N SER A 268 2.10 9.82 -8.83
CA SER A 268 3.13 10.51 -9.62
C SER A 268 2.65 10.85 -11.04
N ALA A 269 1.83 10.00 -11.66
CA ALA A 269 1.31 10.17 -13.02
C ALA A 269 0.41 11.40 -13.22
N VAL A 270 0.01 12.10 -12.16
CA VAL A 270 -0.78 13.33 -12.29
C VAL A 270 0.01 14.60 -12.00
N CYS A 271 1.29 14.48 -11.62
CA CYS A 271 2.07 15.61 -11.11
C CYS A 271 2.50 16.62 -12.19
N ASP A 272 2.59 16.21 -13.48
CA ASP A 272 3.05 17.06 -14.59
C ASP A 272 1.98 17.33 -15.65
N VAL A 273 0.72 16.98 -15.39
CA VAL A 273 -0.37 17.15 -16.37
C VAL A 273 -1.18 18.43 -16.20
N GLY A 274 -0.83 19.27 -15.20
CA GLY A 274 -1.38 20.60 -15.03
C GLY A 274 -2.75 20.62 -14.33
N LEU A 275 -2.92 19.85 -13.25
CA LEU A 275 -4.10 19.85 -12.41
C LEU A 275 -3.97 20.86 -11.27
N ASP A 276 -4.98 21.70 -11.06
CA ASP A 276 -5.00 22.69 -10.00
C ASP A 276 -4.91 22.05 -8.60
N ALA A 277 -5.55 20.89 -8.41
CA ALA A 277 -5.47 20.14 -7.16
C ALA A 277 -4.03 19.68 -6.83
N VAL A 278 -3.23 19.31 -7.84
CA VAL A 278 -1.82 18.95 -7.66
C VAL A 278 -0.98 20.14 -7.25
N GLN A 279 -1.18 21.30 -7.93
CA GLN A 279 -0.46 22.53 -7.59
C GLN A 279 -0.81 22.97 -6.15
N TRP A 280 -2.07 22.97 -5.80
CA TRP A 280 -2.54 23.27 -4.45
C TRP A 280 -1.93 22.29 -3.42
N THR A 281 -1.93 20.99 -3.72
CA THR A 281 -1.37 19.95 -2.84
C THR A 281 0.11 20.19 -2.56
N LYS A 282 0.89 20.55 -3.58
CA LYS A 282 2.31 20.90 -3.42
C LYS A 282 2.51 22.05 -2.44
N GLU A 283 1.73 23.12 -2.60
CA GLU A 283 1.78 24.32 -1.74
C GLU A 283 1.36 23.97 -0.31
N TRP A 284 0.30 23.18 -0.15
CA TRP A 284 -0.16 22.69 1.14
C TRP A 284 0.91 21.83 1.82
N ILE A 285 1.51 20.85 1.13
CA ILE A 285 2.59 20.02 1.67
C ILE A 285 3.73 20.92 2.15
N ALA A 286 4.17 21.89 1.35
CA ALA A 286 5.25 22.81 1.74
C ALA A 286 4.92 23.59 3.03
N SER A 287 3.64 23.92 3.26
CA SER A 287 3.19 24.67 4.44
C SER A 287 3.15 23.86 5.74
N VAL A 288 2.95 22.52 5.64
CA VAL A 288 2.78 21.63 6.81
C VAL A 288 3.93 20.68 7.04
N ALA A 289 4.77 20.45 6.05
CA ALA A 289 5.76 19.38 5.99
C ALA A 289 6.74 19.37 7.19
N ASP A 290 7.16 20.54 7.66
CA ASP A 290 8.13 20.69 8.76
C ASP A 290 7.50 20.80 10.14
N GLN A 291 6.18 20.75 10.23
CA GLN A 291 5.48 20.70 11.52
C GLN A 291 5.84 19.40 12.25
N MET A 292 6.16 19.52 13.54
CA MET A 292 6.35 18.35 14.40
C MET A 292 5.01 17.80 14.85
N LEU A 293 4.84 16.50 14.77
CA LEU A 293 3.67 15.86 15.33
C LEU A 293 3.73 15.86 16.86
N PRO A 294 2.60 16.09 17.55
CA PRO A 294 2.58 16.12 19.00
C PRO A 294 3.02 14.78 19.59
N PRO A 295 3.52 14.75 20.84
CA PRO A 295 3.71 13.50 21.56
C PRO A 295 2.41 12.70 21.63
N ALA A 296 2.50 11.36 21.60
CA ALA A 296 1.35 10.52 21.86
C ALA A 296 0.79 10.84 23.24
N SER A 297 -0.53 11.04 23.32
CA SER A 297 -1.27 11.37 24.54
C SER A 297 -1.44 10.16 25.45
#